data_6057d9a94aded1a7f319d5dd28c029a9
#
_entry.id   6057d9a94aded1a7f319d5dd28c029a9
#
_cell.length_a   1.000
_cell.length_b   1.000
_cell.length_c   1.000
_cell.angle_alpha   90.00
_cell.angle_beta   90.00
_cell.angle_gamma   90.00
#
_symmetry.space_group_name_H-M   'P 1'
#
loop_
_entity.id
_entity.type
_entity.pdbx_description
1 polymer ?
#
loop_
_entity_poly.entity_id
_entity_poly.type
_entity_poly.pdbx_seq_one_letter_code
_entity_poly.pdbx_strand_id
1 'polypeptide(L)'
;VQLEAKDFYLTSKRAILLGHFKEYLEKGGFPKYLQSPSTRYLSSLYDSIIFRDVMARNGLTNDKEMQELIFYLASNATKRITYTSLGKIVGIRHSETVKNYLEYIEQTYMIFQLMKYSPSVKVQMLNPKKIYFIDNAIVSRIGFNATDNMGVKLENIVFIELKRRGYDVFYHADKKECNFVV
;
A
#
# COMPACT_ATOMS: atom_id res chain seq x y z
N VAL A 1 7.78 -24.40 6.40
CA VAL A 1 7.28 -25.08 7.62
C VAL A 1 5.80 -25.36 7.41
N GLN A 2 5.40 -26.63 7.32
CA GLN A 2 3.97 -27.00 7.35
C GLN A 2 3.51 -26.89 8.80
N LEU A 3 2.46 -26.08 9.03
CA LEU A 3 1.89 -25.84 10.35
C LEU A 3 0.51 -26.46 10.43
N GLU A 4 0.25 -27.15 11.52
CA GLU A 4 -1.07 -27.67 11.84
C GLU A 4 -1.77 -26.77 12.86
N ALA A 5 -3.09 -26.80 12.93
CA ALA A 5 -3.87 -25.98 13.86
C ALA A 5 -3.42 -26.12 15.33
N LYS A 6 -2.98 -27.32 15.73
CA LYS A 6 -2.45 -27.60 17.08
C LYS A 6 -1.15 -26.82 17.39
N ASP A 7 -0.37 -26.43 16.37
CA ASP A 7 0.91 -25.75 16.58
C ASP A 7 0.74 -24.33 17.10
N PHE A 8 -0.41 -23.70 16.87
CA PHE A 8 -0.75 -22.38 17.40
C PHE A 8 -0.91 -22.38 18.94
N TYR A 9 -1.16 -23.54 19.53
CA TYR A 9 -1.33 -23.68 20.99
C TYR A 9 -0.02 -24.04 21.71
N LEU A 10 1.04 -24.41 20.98
CA LEU A 10 2.36 -24.71 21.54
C LEU A 10 3.19 -23.43 21.66
N THR A 11 3.56 -23.03 22.88
CA THR A 11 4.28 -21.78 23.13
C THR A 11 5.55 -21.62 22.29
N SER A 12 6.36 -22.69 22.18
CA SER A 12 7.58 -22.67 21.38
C SER A 12 7.33 -22.45 19.87
N LYS A 13 6.36 -23.15 19.30
CA LYS A 13 6.00 -23.00 17.88
C LYS A 13 5.35 -21.64 17.62
N ARG A 14 4.52 -21.18 18.54
CA ARG A 14 3.93 -19.83 18.48
C ARG A 14 5.00 -18.74 18.50
N ALA A 15 6.05 -18.87 19.31
CA ALA A 15 7.16 -17.93 19.35
C ALA A 15 7.90 -17.86 17.99
N ILE A 16 8.16 -19.01 17.35
CA ILE A 16 8.76 -19.09 16.01
C ILE A 16 7.87 -18.42 14.98
N LEU A 17 6.57 -18.71 15.00
CA LEU A 17 5.58 -18.08 14.09
C LEU A 17 5.53 -16.57 14.22
N LEU A 18 5.50 -16.07 15.46
CA LEU A 18 5.54 -14.64 15.74
C LEU A 18 6.84 -14.00 15.25
N GLY A 19 7.97 -14.71 15.34
CA GLY A 19 9.26 -14.28 14.77
C GLY A 19 9.16 -14.10 13.24
N HIS A 20 8.69 -15.10 12.52
CA HIS A 20 8.50 -15.01 11.07
C HIS A 20 7.46 -13.96 10.67
N PHE A 21 6.39 -13.80 11.45
CA PHE A 21 5.40 -12.77 11.20
C PHE A 21 5.97 -11.36 11.38
N LYS A 22 6.78 -11.13 12.41
CA LYS A 22 7.49 -9.84 12.59
C LYS A 22 8.44 -9.57 11.44
N GLU A 23 9.20 -10.57 11.02
CA GLU A 23 10.09 -10.45 9.86
C GLU A 23 9.31 -10.09 8.59
N TYR A 24 8.17 -10.72 8.34
CA TYR A 24 7.28 -10.40 7.23
C TYR A 24 6.70 -8.97 7.32
N LEU A 25 6.31 -8.53 8.54
CA LEU A 25 5.86 -7.15 8.77
C LEU A 25 6.93 -6.12 8.40
N GLU A 26 8.19 -6.40 8.71
CA GLU A 26 9.31 -5.48 8.51
C GLU A 26 9.87 -5.52 7.09
N LYS A 27 10.15 -6.73 6.60
CA LYS A 27 10.85 -6.96 5.32
C LYS A 27 9.91 -7.17 4.13
N GLY A 28 8.60 -7.34 4.38
CA GLY A 28 7.65 -7.69 3.33
C GLY A 28 7.78 -9.14 2.86
N GLY A 29 7.16 -9.43 1.71
CA GLY A 29 7.03 -10.79 1.16
C GLY A 29 7.68 -11.01 -0.21
N PHE A 30 8.46 -10.08 -0.75
CA PHE A 30 9.14 -10.29 -2.04
C PHE A 30 10.17 -11.43 -1.95
N PRO A 31 9.95 -12.58 -2.66
CA PRO A 31 10.80 -13.75 -2.49
C PRO A 31 12.28 -13.49 -2.81
N LYS A 32 12.56 -12.74 -3.88
CA LYS A 32 13.93 -12.38 -4.26
C LYS A 32 14.62 -11.49 -3.22
N TYR A 33 13.87 -10.58 -2.61
CA TYR A 33 14.40 -9.73 -1.55
C TYR A 33 14.67 -10.52 -0.27
N LEU A 34 13.81 -11.46 0.08
CA LEU A 34 13.98 -12.31 1.27
C LEU A 34 15.16 -13.29 1.11
N GLN A 35 15.42 -13.80 -0.11
CA GLN A 35 16.57 -14.67 -0.38
C GLN A 35 17.90 -13.93 -0.34
N SER A 36 17.92 -12.69 -0.81
CA SER A 36 19.14 -11.85 -0.85
C SER A 36 18.76 -10.40 -0.55
N PRO A 37 18.64 -10.01 0.73
CA PRO A 37 18.25 -8.66 1.12
C PRO A 37 19.19 -7.60 0.53
N SER A 38 18.66 -6.79 -0.36
CA SER A 38 19.40 -5.72 -1.04
C SER A 38 18.49 -4.51 -1.26
N THR A 39 18.87 -3.39 -0.66
CA THR A 39 18.18 -2.10 -0.90
C THR A 39 18.23 -1.71 -2.37
N ARG A 40 19.32 -2.08 -3.08
CA ARG A 40 19.46 -1.86 -4.52
C ARG A 40 18.39 -2.60 -5.32
N TYR A 41 18.04 -3.83 -4.92
CA TYR A 41 16.97 -4.59 -5.58
C TYR A 41 15.62 -3.87 -5.47
N LEU A 42 15.25 -3.45 -4.26
CA LEU A 42 13.97 -2.73 -4.05
C LEU A 42 13.95 -1.39 -4.80
N SER A 43 15.08 -0.66 -4.83
CA SER A 43 15.18 0.58 -5.61
C SER A 43 15.02 0.32 -7.11
N SER A 44 15.72 -0.68 -7.66
CA SER A 44 15.61 -1.01 -9.08
C SER A 44 14.22 -1.52 -9.45
N LEU A 45 13.55 -2.24 -8.55
CA LEU A 45 12.17 -2.68 -8.74
C LEU A 45 11.23 -1.46 -8.81
N TYR A 46 11.35 -0.56 -7.84
CA TYR A 46 10.59 0.70 -7.81
C TYR A 46 10.82 1.53 -9.08
N ASP A 47 12.08 1.77 -9.45
CA ASP A 47 12.43 2.56 -10.63
C ASP A 47 11.84 1.92 -11.90
N SER A 48 11.93 0.60 -12.02
CA SER A 48 11.37 -0.14 -13.16
C SER A 48 9.86 0.03 -13.28
N ILE A 49 9.14 -0.09 -12.16
CA ILE A 49 7.68 0.09 -12.13
C ILE A 49 7.32 1.53 -12.52
N ILE A 50 7.96 2.52 -11.89
CA ILE A 50 7.57 3.92 -12.06
C ILE A 50 7.99 4.45 -13.43
N PHE A 51 9.26 4.31 -13.81
CA PHE A 51 9.75 4.95 -15.04
C PHE A 51 9.35 4.18 -16.30
N ARG A 52 9.38 2.86 -16.27
CA ARG A 52 9.02 2.05 -17.45
C ARG A 52 7.53 1.76 -17.54
N ASP A 53 6.93 1.24 -16.45
CA ASP A 53 5.58 0.68 -16.52
C ASP A 53 4.48 1.74 -16.27
N VAL A 54 4.80 2.82 -15.54
CA VAL A 54 3.87 3.94 -15.34
C VAL A 54 4.18 5.07 -16.31
N MET A 55 5.36 5.68 -16.24
CA MET A 55 5.64 6.92 -16.95
C MET A 55 5.80 6.71 -18.46
N ALA A 56 6.74 5.87 -18.88
CA ALA A 56 6.99 5.65 -20.30
C ALA A 56 5.77 5.08 -21.03
N ARG A 57 5.06 4.14 -20.39
CA ARG A 57 3.85 3.54 -20.97
C ARG A 57 2.71 4.53 -21.17
N ASN A 58 2.58 5.53 -20.31
CA ASN A 58 1.51 6.53 -20.36
C ASN A 58 1.98 7.89 -20.90
N GLY A 59 3.21 7.98 -21.44
CA GLY A 59 3.76 9.21 -22.02
C GLY A 59 3.91 10.36 -21.02
N LEU A 60 4.15 10.04 -19.75
CA LEU A 60 4.33 11.03 -18.70
C LEU A 60 5.78 11.53 -18.69
N THR A 61 5.96 12.84 -18.51
CA THR A 61 7.28 13.49 -18.57
C THR A 61 7.67 14.19 -17.28
N ASN A 62 6.75 14.30 -16.30
CA ASN A 62 7.02 14.99 -15.05
C ASN A 62 7.45 14.00 -13.95
N ASP A 63 8.72 13.61 -13.98
CA ASP A 63 9.33 12.68 -13.04
C ASP A 63 9.21 13.17 -11.59
N LYS A 64 9.39 14.47 -11.38
CA LYS A 64 9.39 15.06 -10.05
C LYS A 64 8.02 14.95 -9.38
N GLU A 65 6.96 15.34 -10.07
CA GLU A 65 5.59 15.22 -9.54
C GLU A 65 5.26 13.76 -9.21
N MET A 66 5.64 12.81 -10.06
CA MET A 66 5.42 11.40 -9.84
C MET A 66 6.16 10.89 -8.60
N GLN A 67 7.44 11.25 -8.44
CA GLN A 67 8.24 10.84 -7.29
C GLN A 67 7.70 11.45 -5.99
N GLU A 68 7.35 12.74 -5.97
CA GLU A 68 6.76 13.42 -4.81
C GLU A 68 5.40 12.80 -4.44
N LEU A 69 4.58 12.45 -5.44
CA LEU A 69 3.30 11.77 -5.24
C LEU A 69 3.50 10.43 -4.51
N ILE A 70 4.37 9.59 -5.03
CA ILE A 70 4.57 8.25 -4.48
C ILE A 70 5.25 8.32 -3.10
N PHE A 71 6.21 9.22 -2.92
CA PHE A 71 6.84 9.47 -1.63
C PHE A 71 5.81 9.88 -0.57
N TYR A 72 4.89 10.79 -0.92
CA TYR A 72 3.83 11.21 -0.03
C TYR A 72 2.87 10.05 0.31
N LEU A 73 2.47 9.26 -0.70
CA LEU A 73 1.58 8.11 -0.50
C LEU A 73 2.23 7.06 0.41
N ALA A 74 3.49 6.73 0.20
CA ALA A 74 4.21 5.75 1.01
C ALA A 74 4.39 6.24 2.46
N SER A 75 4.68 7.54 2.64
CA SER A 75 4.80 8.16 3.97
C SER A 75 3.46 8.27 4.71
N ASN A 76 2.35 8.17 3.99
CA ASN A 76 0.99 8.24 4.52
C ASN A 76 0.15 7.01 4.16
N ALA A 77 0.79 5.85 4.00
CA ALA A 77 0.09 4.60 3.73
C ALA A 77 -1.03 4.36 4.76
N THR A 78 -2.12 3.75 4.32
CA THR A 78 -3.37 3.49 5.06
C THR A 78 -4.20 4.72 5.45
N LYS A 79 -3.67 5.94 5.27
CA LYS A 79 -4.43 7.16 5.56
C LYS A 79 -5.39 7.53 4.43
N ARG A 80 -6.44 8.27 4.80
CA ARG A 80 -7.40 8.80 3.84
C ARG A 80 -6.83 9.99 3.08
N ILE A 81 -7.00 9.98 1.77
CA ILE A 81 -6.61 11.07 0.87
C ILE A 81 -7.76 11.48 -0.04
N THR A 82 -7.75 12.73 -0.50
CA THR A 82 -8.54 13.19 -1.64
C THR A 82 -7.60 13.62 -2.77
N TYR A 83 -8.01 13.47 -4.01
CA TYR A 83 -7.20 13.88 -5.16
C TYR A 83 -6.85 15.38 -5.12
N THR A 84 -7.82 16.20 -4.70
CA THR A 84 -7.61 17.66 -4.55
C THR A 84 -6.58 18.00 -3.47
N SER A 85 -6.67 17.37 -2.29
CA SER A 85 -5.70 17.60 -1.21
C SER A 85 -4.30 17.12 -1.63
N LEU A 86 -4.23 15.94 -2.24
CA LEU A 86 -3.00 15.36 -2.70
C LEU A 86 -2.33 16.25 -3.78
N GLY A 87 -3.10 16.72 -4.76
CA GLY A 87 -2.60 17.64 -5.78
C GLY A 87 -2.00 18.92 -5.20
N LYS A 88 -2.66 19.52 -4.20
CA LYS A 88 -2.13 20.71 -3.51
C LYS A 88 -0.79 20.45 -2.81
N ILE A 89 -0.63 19.26 -2.22
CA ILE A 89 0.60 18.89 -1.48
C ILE A 89 1.78 18.66 -2.43
N VAL A 90 1.54 17.97 -3.56
CA VAL A 90 2.60 17.61 -4.52
C VAL A 90 2.72 18.59 -5.70
N GLY A 91 2.00 19.72 -5.67
CA GLY A 91 2.10 20.76 -6.68
C GLY A 91 1.35 20.46 -8.00
N ILE A 92 0.53 19.41 -8.06
CA ILE A 92 -0.27 19.07 -9.24
C ILE A 92 -1.55 19.89 -9.26
N ARG A 93 -1.70 20.76 -10.27
CA ARG A 93 -2.80 21.73 -10.34
C ARG A 93 -4.19 21.10 -10.45
N HIS A 94 -4.32 20.06 -11.26
CA HIS A 94 -5.61 19.45 -11.58
C HIS A 94 -5.78 18.10 -10.87
N SER A 95 -6.86 17.96 -10.10
CA SER A 95 -7.19 16.72 -9.39
C SER A 95 -7.42 15.53 -10.32
N GLU A 96 -7.82 15.78 -11.56
CA GLU A 96 -7.95 14.75 -12.60
C GLU A 96 -6.59 14.13 -12.96
N THR A 97 -5.54 14.95 -13.05
CA THR A 97 -4.16 14.44 -13.25
C THR A 97 -3.72 13.54 -12.12
N VAL A 98 -4.02 13.94 -10.87
CA VAL A 98 -3.73 13.09 -9.69
C VAL A 98 -4.48 11.77 -9.78
N LYS A 99 -5.76 11.80 -10.14
CA LYS A 99 -6.58 10.60 -10.32
C LYS A 99 -5.95 9.67 -11.36
N ASN A 100 -5.60 10.19 -12.53
CA ASN A 100 -5.00 9.41 -13.61
C ASN A 100 -3.65 8.81 -13.18
N TYR A 101 -2.81 9.57 -12.48
CA TYR A 101 -1.53 9.06 -11.97
C TYR A 101 -1.75 7.89 -10.98
N LEU A 102 -2.72 8.02 -10.06
CA LEU A 102 -3.05 6.93 -9.13
C LEU A 102 -3.60 5.70 -9.87
N GLU A 103 -4.42 5.87 -10.90
CA GLU A 103 -4.93 4.78 -11.72
C GLU A 103 -3.79 4.06 -12.47
N TYR A 104 -2.83 4.79 -13.03
CA TYR A 104 -1.67 4.19 -13.71
C TYR A 104 -0.77 3.40 -12.73
N ILE A 105 -0.55 3.93 -11.53
CA ILE A 105 0.22 3.22 -10.50
C ILE A 105 -0.56 1.97 -10.03
N GLU A 106 -1.88 2.07 -9.84
CA GLU A 106 -2.73 0.95 -9.44
C GLU A 106 -2.75 -0.19 -10.47
N GLN A 107 -2.71 0.13 -11.78
CA GLN A 107 -2.58 -0.86 -12.86
C GLN A 107 -1.31 -1.71 -12.77
N THR A 108 -0.27 -1.22 -12.10
CA THR A 108 0.95 -2.00 -11.83
C THR A 108 0.86 -2.85 -10.57
N TYR A 109 -0.26 -2.83 -9.87
CA TYR A 109 -0.47 -3.44 -8.55
C TYR A 109 0.45 -2.90 -7.44
N MET A 110 1.20 -1.83 -7.68
CA MET A 110 2.07 -1.26 -6.65
C MET A 110 1.27 -0.64 -5.51
N ILE A 111 0.13 -0.02 -5.83
CA ILE A 111 -0.84 0.51 -4.86
C ILE A 111 -2.25 -0.01 -5.13
N PHE A 112 -3.11 0.17 -4.15
CA PHE A 112 -4.55 -0.09 -4.22
C PHE A 112 -5.31 1.07 -3.59
N GLN A 113 -6.39 1.50 -4.23
CA GLN A 113 -7.28 2.54 -3.74
C GLN A 113 -8.50 1.89 -3.08
N LEU A 114 -8.61 2.00 -1.76
CA LEU A 114 -9.75 1.48 -1.01
C LEU A 114 -10.83 2.56 -0.87
N MET A 115 -12.05 2.24 -1.34
CA MET A 115 -13.19 3.14 -1.27
C MET A 115 -13.93 3.05 0.07
N LYS A 116 -14.64 4.12 0.44
CA LYS A 116 -15.57 4.10 1.56
C LYS A 116 -16.78 3.23 1.21
N TYR A 117 -17.21 2.38 2.12
CA TYR A 117 -18.47 1.67 1.98
C TYR A 117 -19.66 2.63 1.95
N SER A 118 -20.50 2.49 0.94
CA SER A 118 -21.77 3.19 0.82
C SER A 118 -22.69 2.41 -0.13
N PRO A 119 -24.01 2.38 0.10
CA PRO A 119 -24.97 1.85 -0.87
C PRO A 119 -25.01 2.65 -2.18
N SER A 120 -24.57 3.90 -2.16
CA SER A 120 -24.51 4.78 -3.33
C SER A 120 -23.14 4.80 -3.96
N VAL A 121 -23.00 4.34 -5.20
CA VAL A 121 -21.78 4.36 -5.99
C VAL A 121 -21.24 5.79 -6.13
N LYS A 122 -22.11 6.79 -6.35
CA LYS A 122 -21.72 8.21 -6.40
C LYS A 122 -21.01 8.63 -5.11
N VAL A 123 -21.53 8.23 -3.96
CA VAL A 123 -20.92 8.54 -2.66
C VAL A 123 -19.60 7.82 -2.51
N GLN A 124 -19.48 6.54 -2.91
CA GLN A 124 -18.20 5.82 -2.91
C GLN A 124 -17.13 6.54 -3.74
N MET A 125 -17.49 7.01 -4.95
CA MET A 125 -16.56 7.70 -5.86
C MET A 125 -16.10 9.04 -5.31
N LEU A 126 -16.97 9.82 -4.68
CA LEU A 126 -16.69 11.17 -4.18
C LEU A 126 -15.95 11.22 -2.84
N ASN A 127 -16.04 10.15 -2.04
CA ASN A 127 -15.39 10.11 -0.74
C ASN A 127 -13.86 9.92 -0.87
N PRO A 128 -13.10 10.34 0.17
CA PRO A 128 -11.68 10.06 0.26
C PRO A 128 -11.37 8.57 0.07
N LYS A 129 -10.20 8.26 -0.47
CA LYS A 129 -9.68 6.90 -0.62
C LYS A 129 -8.62 6.63 0.44
N LYS A 130 -8.50 5.38 0.90
CA LYS A 130 -7.29 4.93 1.61
C LYS A 130 -6.35 4.27 0.59
N ILE A 131 -5.04 4.49 0.76
CA ILE A 131 -4.04 3.92 -0.14
C ILE A 131 -3.28 2.82 0.59
N TYR A 132 -3.23 1.65 -0.03
CA TYR A 132 -2.47 0.49 0.41
C TYR A 132 -1.42 0.13 -0.62
N PHE A 133 -0.32 -0.44 -0.17
CA PHE A 133 0.78 -0.89 -1.03
C PHE A 133 0.82 -2.42 -1.09
N ILE A 134 1.28 -2.95 -2.22
CA ILE A 134 1.41 -4.40 -2.41
C ILE A 134 2.29 -5.07 -1.35
N ASP A 135 3.27 -4.32 -0.80
CA ASP A 135 4.25 -4.87 0.13
C ASP A 135 4.84 -3.80 1.05
N ASN A 136 5.05 -4.15 2.32
CA ASN A 136 5.65 -3.25 3.29
C ASN A 136 7.11 -2.89 3.00
N ALA A 137 7.86 -3.75 2.27
CA ALA A 137 9.23 -3.43 1.86
C ALA A 137 9.26 -2.20 0.94
N ILE A 138 8.27 -2.08 0.04
CA ILE A 138 8.13 -0.90 -0.84
C ILE A 138 7.83 0.34 0.01
N VAL A 139 6.87 0.27 0.93
CA VAL A 139 6.53 1.39 1.83
C VAL A 139 7.75 1.85 2.63
N SER A 140 8.46 0.90 3.24
CA SER A 140 9.65 1.19 4.05
C SER A 140 10.82 1.74 3.22
N ARG A 141 10.91 1.37 1.94
CA ARG A 141 11.98 1.82 1.04
C ARG A 141 11.75 3.24 0.52
N ILE A 142 10.49 3.60 0.25
CA ILE A 142 10.13 4.86 -0.42
C ILE A 142 9.72 5.92 0.59
N GLY A 143 8.87 5.55 1.57
CA GLY A 143 8.26 6.49 2.49
C GLY A 143 9.22 6.98 3.57
N PHE A 144 8.91 8.16 4.11
CA PHE A 144 9.55 8.66 5.32
C PHE A 144 8.78 8.15 6.54
N ASN A 145 9.42 7.29 7.31
CA ASN A 145 8.88 6.76 8.55
C ASN A 145 9.71 7.30 9.73
N ALA A 146 9.25 8.39 10.35
CA ALA A 146 9.90 8.95 11.55
C ALA A 146 9.86 7.99 12.75
N THR A 147 8.87 7.09 12.78
CA THR A 147 8.72 6.04 13.78
C THR A 147 8.31 4.75 13.09
N ASP A 148 8.77 3.61 13.64
CA ASP A 148 8.34 2.29 13.16
C ASP A 148 6.87 2.06 13.51
N ASN A 149 5.97 2.43 12.58
CA ASN A 149 4.53 2.34 12.80
C ASN A 149 4.02 0.93 12.48
N MET A 150 4.13 0.03 13.45
CA MET A 150 3.65 -1.35 13.36
C MET A 150 2.15 -1.42 13.00
N GLY A 151 1.34 -0.44 13.44
CA GLY A 151 -0.09 -0.39 13.12
C GLY A 151 -0.34 -0.22 11.62
N VAL A 152 0.39 0.68 10.97
CA VAL A 152 0.30 0.90 9.51
C VAL A 152 0.75 -0.35 8.76
N LYS A 153 1.87 -0.95 9.16
CA LYS A 153 2.39 -2.17 8.53
C LYS A 153 1.41 -3.34 8.65
N LEU A 154 0.81 -3.51 9.83
CA LEU A 154 -0.19 -4.56 10.07
C LEU A 154 -1.46 -4.31 9.26
N GLU A 155 -1.98 -3.08 9.25
CA GLU A 155 -3.16 -2.71 8.47
C GLU A 155 -2.92 -2.98 6.99
N ASN A 156 -1.74 -2.62 6.45
CA ASN A 156 -1.41 -2.88 5.05
C ASN A 156 -1.37 -4.38 4.72
N ILE A 157 -0.77 -5.22 5.58
CA ILE A 157 -0.73 -6.68 5.37
C ILE A 157 -2.12 -7.29 5.43
N VAL A 158 -2.97 -6.87 6.39
CA VAL A 158 -4.35 -7.36 6.48
C VAL A 158 -5.12 -7.04 5.21
N PHE A 159 -4.99 -5.81 4.68
CA PHE A 159 -5.59 -5.44 3.40
C PHE A 159 -5.15 -6.36 2.26
N ILE A 160 -3.84 -6.57 2.09
CA ILE A 160 -3.30 -7.43 1.04
C ILE A 160 -3.80 -8.85 1.17
N GLU A 161 -3.88 -9.39 2.39
CA GLU A 161 -4.41 -10.73 2.63
C GLU A 161 -5.90 -10.84 2.27
N LEU A 162 -6.71 -9.82 2.59
CA LEU A 162 -8.11 -9.78 2.18
C LEU A 162 -8.25 -9.77 0.65
N LYS A 163 -7.45 -8.95 -0.04
CA LYS A 163 -7.42 -8.92 -1.51
C LYS A 163 -6.96 -10.25 -2.11
N ARG A 164 -5.95 -10.89 -1.52
CA ARG A 164 -5.44 -12.21 -1.95
C ARG A 164 -6.50 -13.31 -1.83
N ARG A 165 -7.40 -13.18 -0.85
CA ARG A 165 -8.56 -14.09 -0.68
C ARG A 165 -9.73 -13.79 -1.59
N GLY A 166 -9.64 -12.74 -2.42
CA GLY A 166 -10.67 -12.37 -3.40
C GLY A 166 -11.84 -11.59 -2.82
N TYR A 167 -11.69 -11.00 -1.62
CA TYR A 167 -12.77 -10.19 -1.04
C TYR A 167 -12.87 -8.82 -1.73
N ASP A 168 -14.12 -8.34 -1.85
CA ASP A 168 -14.41 -6.93 -2.12
C ASP A 168 -14.32 -6.17 -0.81
N VAL A 169 -13.31 -5.32 -0.71
CA VAL A 169 -12.95 -4.63 0.53
C VAL A 169 -13.29 -3.16 0.43
N PHE A 170 -13.87 -2.63 1.50
CA PHE A 170 -14.18 -1.21 1.70
C PHE A 170 -13.72 -0.78 3.09
N TYR A 171 -13.62 0.54 3.36
CA TYR A 171 -13.53 1.04 4.71
C TYR A 171 -14.85 1.73 5.12
N HIS A 172 -15.13 1.80 6.41
CA HIS A 172 -16.24 2.56 6.95
C HIS A 172 -15.73 3.65 7.88
N ALA A 173 -16.27 4.87 7.73
CA ALA A 173 -15.87 6.01 8.56
C ALA A 173 -17.02 7.01 8.64
N ASP A 174 -17.81 6.88 9.70
CA ASP A 174 -18.81 7.86 10.12
C ASP A 174 -18.47 8.32 11.54
N LYS A 175 -19.26 7.96 12.55
CA LYS A 175 -18.97 8.25 13.97
C LYS A 175 -17.78 7.44 14.50
N LYS A 176 -17.57 6.25 13.97
CA LYS A 176 -16.43 5.37 14.28
C LYS A 176 -15.82 4.89 12.97
N GLU A 177 -14.51 4.67 12.97
CA GLU A 177 -13.80 4.11 11.83
C GLU A 177 -13.67 2.59 11.96
N CYS A 178 -13.95 1.89 10.86
CA CYS A 178 -13.63 0.48 10.68
C CYS A 178 -12.74 0.39 9.44
N ASN A 179 -11.54 -0.18 9.59
CA ASN A 179 -10.57 -0.21 8.52
C ASN A 179 -11.02 -1.06 7.34
N PHE A 180 -11.73 -2.18 7.61
CA PHE A 180 -12.16 -3.11 6.57
C PHE A 180 -13.59 -3.57 6.80
N VAL A 181 -14.38 -3.50 5.72
CA VAL A 181 -15.70 -4.08 5.53
C VAL A 181 -15.60 -4.96 4.29
N VAL A 182 -16.06 -6.20 4.41
CA VAL A 182 -16.04 -7.22 3.35
C VAL A 182 -17.43 -7.83 3.17
#